data_3db039ef3d21102289b531b31fba1213
#
_entry.id   3db039ef3d21102289b531b31fba1213
#
_cell.length_a   1.000
_cell.length_b   1.000
_cell.length_c   1.000
_cell.angle_alpha   90.00
_cell.angle_beta   90.00
_cell.angle_gamma   90.00
#
_symmetry.space_group_name_H-M   'P 1'
#
loop_
_entity.id
_entity.type
_entity.pdbx_description
1 polymer ?
#
loop_
_entity_poly.entity_id
_entity_poly.type
_entity_poly.pdbx_seq_one_letter_code
_entity_poly.pdbx_strand_id
1 'polypeptide(L)'
;MSRRRFMGKAVITSGVAGLLATKTMKLSATPLGLPIGCQVWPERSMLKDFPKFVKMMAGIGVTRLELCSPIGYGEEFAPLSDAKAVVRILDDHGLKSESSHFTMGELRKMQQKSLEWAKEIGIKQVITASLGDGNGGDNPTLDQVKRAADEYNKIAAVTAAAGLQQGLHNEGFEMSKVNGKRTYDLLFDLLDPKLVHFQFQMSTIAAGFVAADYFTRYPGRFYSIHLQDVDLKAVPPVAEGVSKRQRIPQVALGQGSIDWVKTFNAARIGGVKNYFVEQNWDLTQQSVAYLKTLNV
;
A
#
# COMPACT_ATOMS: atom_id res chain seq x y z
N MET A 1 77.15 5.10 -35.81
CA MET A 1 77.36 3.81 -36.47
C MET A 1 76.77 2.70 -35.60
N SER A 2 76.16 1.75 -36.23
CA SER A 2 75.67 0.42 -35.80
C SER A 2 74.35 0.37 -35.02
N ARG A 3 73.33 -0.03 -35.75
CA ARG A 3 72.01 -0.50 -35.32
C ARG A 3 72.12 -1.94 -34.81
N ARG A 4 71.60 -2.24 -33.61
CA ARG A 4 71.30 -3.63 -33.25
C ARG A 4 69.79 -3.78 -32.98
N ARG A 5 69.19 -4.60 -33.86
CA ARG A 5 67.81 -5.12 -33.71
C ARG A 5 67.78 -6.10 -32.56
N PHE A 6 66.80 -5.95 -31.68
CA PHE A 6 66.39 -7.01 -30.77
C PHE A 6 65.03 -7.53 -31.19
N MET A 7 64.99 -8.77 -31.59
CA MET A 7 63.77 -9.53 -31.85
C MET A 7 63.26 -10.07 -30.51
N GLY A 8 62.16 -9.58 -30.03
CA GLY A 8 61.43 -10.14 -28.90
C GLY A 8 60.33 -11.10 -29.37
N LYS A 9 60.40 -12.34 -28.91
CA LYS A 9 59.39 -13.38 -29.18
C LYS A 9 58.06 -13.02 -28.51
N ALA A 10 56.98 -12.98 -29.31
CA ALA A 10 55.59 -12.89 -28.82
C ALA A 10 55.21 -14.26 -28.28
N VAL A 11 54.86 -14.32 -26.98
CA VAL A 11 54.16 -15.46 -26.38
C VAL A 11 52.69 -15.20 -26.49
N ILE A 12 52.00 -16.02 -27.29
CA ILE A 12 50.52 -16.01 -27.39
C ILE A 12 50.00 -16.82 -26.22
N THR A 13 49.51 -16.14 -25.19
CA THR A 13 48.70 -16.74 -24.13
C THR A 13 47.24 -16.76 -24.58
N SER A 14 46.74 -17.94 -24.88
CA SER A 14 45.32 -18.19 -25.20
C SER A 14 44.50 -17.96 -23.94
N GLY A 15 43.91 -16.77 -23.81
CA GLY A 15 42.95 -16.47 -22.78
C GLY A 15 41.59 -17.10 -23.14
N VAL A 16 41.18 -18.07 -22.31
CA VAL A 16 39.80 -18.60 -22.34
C VAL A 16 38.86 -17.49 -21.89
N ALA A 17 38.17 -16.87 -22.84
CA ALA A 17 37.09 -15.95 -22.57
C ALA A 17 35.89 -16.76 -22.04
N GLY A 18 35.79 -16.87 -20.71
CA GLY A 18 34.58 -17.34 -20.06
C GLY A 18 33.43 -16.37 -20.36
N LEU A 19 32.49 -16.78 -21.22
CA LEU A 19 31.20 -16.09 -21.35
C LEU A 19 30.47 -16.20 -20.00
N LEU A 20 30.58 -15.16 -19.19
CA LEU A 20 29.62 -14.91 -18.12
C LEU A 20 28.29 -14.57 -18.79
N ALA A 21 27.46 -15.59 -18.97
CA ALA A 21 26.04 -15.40 -19.31
C ALA A 21 25.40 -14.68 -18.12
N THR A 22 25.39 -13.35 -18.14
CA THR A 22 24.52 -12.55 -17.30
C THR A 22 23.09 -12.94 -17.70
N LYS A 23 22.47 -13.81 -16.90
CA LYS A 23 21.02 -13.97 -16.91
C LYS A 23 20.45 -12.58 -16.62
N THR A 24 20.14 -11.82 -17.65
CA THR A 24 19.21 -10.70 -17.55
C THR A 24 17.90 -11.32 -17.11
N MET A 25 17.65 -11.29 -15.80
CA MET A 25 16.30 -11.49 -15.29
C MET A 25 15.46 -10.41 -15.99
N LYS A 26 14.62 -10.82 -16.96
CA LYS A 26 13.54 -9.96 -17.42
C LYS A 26 12.78 -9.60 -16.14
N LEU A 27 12.91 -8.36 -15.65
CA LEU A 27 11.96 -7.85 -14.69
C LEU A 27 10.60 -8.09 -15.33
N SER A 28 9.79 -8.93 -14.70
CA SER A 28 8.38 -9.07 -15.06
C SER A 28 7.82 -7.65 -15.01
N ALA A 29 7.26 -7.19 -16.12
CA ALA A 29 6.67 -5.87 -16.20
C ALA A 29 5.48 -5.86 -15.21
N THR A 30 5.69 -5.25 -14.06
CA THR A 30 4.64 -5.04 -13.07
C THR A 30 4.04 -3.65 -13.27
N PRO A 31 2.77 -3.43 -12.94
CA PRO A 31 2.15 -2.12 -13.08
C PRO A 31 3.00 -1.00 -12.47
N LEU A 32 3.12 0.12 -13.18
CA LEU A 32 3.95 1.28 -12.80
C LEU A 32 5.46 0.98 -12.67
N GLY A 33 5.93 -0.23 -12.98
CA GLY A 33 7.29 -0.67 -12.69
C GLY A 33 7.57 -0.83 -11.19
N LEU A 34 6.53 -0.92 -10.36
CA LEU A 34 6.64 -1.04 -8.91
C LEU A 34 6.54 -2.50 -8.43
N PRO A 35 7.18 -2.85 -7.30
CA PRO A 35 7.06 -4.16 -6.68
C PRO A 35 5.60 -4.48 -6.30
N ILE A 36 5.19 -5.74 -6.45
CA ILE A 36 3.87 -6.19 -5.99
C ILE A 36 3.87 -6.25 -4.46
N GLY A 37 2.93 -5.53 -3.85
CA GLY A 37 2.66 -5.54 -2.43
C GLY A 37 1.36 -6.27 -2.07
N CYS A 38 1.29 -6.76 -0.82
CA CYS A 38 0.06 -7.27 -0.21
C CYS A 38 -0.14 -6.66 1.18
N GLN A 39 -1.38 -6.35 1.50
CA GLN A 39 -1.80 -5.93 2.84
C GLN A 39 -2.15 -7.17 3.68
N VAL A 40 -1.73 -7.20 4.95
CA VAL A 40 -1.84 -8.39 5.80
C VAL A 40 -3.22 -8.59 6.46
N TRP A 41 -4.07 -7.55 6.46
CA TRP A 41 -5.36 -7.58 7.16
C TRP A 41 -6.29 -8.73 6.78
N PRO A 42 -6.49 -9.06 5.47
CA PRO A 42 -7.39 -10.15 5.09
C PRO A 42 -6.96 -11.50 5.65
N GLU A 43 -5.64 -11.71 5.77
CA GLU A 43 -5.02 -12.97 6.19
C GLU A 43 -4.39 -12.88 7.59
N ARG A 44 -4.85 -11.94 8.43
CA ARG A 44 -4.30 -11.71 9.77
C ARG A 44 -4.28 -12.96 10.66
N SER A 45 -5.22 -13.88 10.50
CA SER A 45 -5.22 -15.15 11.24
C SER A 45 -4.01 -16.03 10.92
N MET A 46 -3.36 -15.84 9.76
CA MET A 46 -2.16 -16.57 9.36
C MET A 46 -0.90 -16.00 9.98
N LEU A 47 -0.94 -14.78 10.54
CA LEU A 47 0.21 -14.12 11.18
C LEU A 47 0.71 -14.87 12.42
N LYS A 48 -0.08 -15.75 13.01
CA LYS A 48 0.34 -16.63 14.11
C LYS A 48 1.58 -17.47 13.75
N ASP A 49 1.80 -17.75 12.46
CA ASP A 49 3.02 -18.35 11.91
C ASP A 49 3.58 -17.40 10.85
N PHE A 50 4.11 -16.26 11.32
CA PHE A 50 4.58 -15.18 10.44
C PHE A 50 5.66 -15.63 9.45
N PRO A 51 6.66 -16.49 9.83
CA PRO A 51 7.64 -17.00 8.87
C PRO A 51 7.00 -17.79 7.72
N LYS A 52 6.03 -18.65 8.03
CA LYS A 52 5.30 -19.40 7.01
C LYS A 52 4.48 -18.48 6.10
N PHE A 53 3.80 -17.50 6.67
CA PHE A 53 3.04 -16.51 5.91
C PHE A 53 3.93 -15.73 4.94
N VAL A 54 5.08 -15.22 5.41
CA VAL A 54 6.05 -14.49 4.58
C VAL A 54 6.59 -15.37 3.45
N LYS A 55 6.94 -16.62 3.75
CA LYS A 55 7.36 -17.60 2.73
C LYS A 55 6.29 -17.85 1.66
N MET A 56 5.02 -17.94 2.04
CA MET A 56 3.89 -18.09 1.09
C MET A 56 3.76 -16.87 0.19
N MET A 57 3.83 -15.66 0.75
CA MET A 57 3.78 -14.41 -0.01
C MET A 57 4.96 -14.29 -0.99
N ALA A 58 6.17 -14.61 -0.55
CA ALA A 58 7.35 -14.66 -1.42
C ALA A 58 7.17 -15.66 -2.58
N GLY A 59 6.61 -16.83 -2.28
CA GLY A 59 6.38 -17.92 -3.25
C GLY A 59 5.51 -17.52 -4.44
N ILE A 60 4.56 -16.61 -4.24
CA ILE A 60 3.72 -16.06 -5.32
C ILE A 60 4.33 -14.80 -5.98
N GLY A 61 5.46 -14.31 -5.48
CA GLY A 61 6.19 -13.16 -6.05
C GLY A 61 5.80 -11.80 -5.46
N VAL A 62 5.19 -11.79 -4.29
CA VAL A 62 5.04 -10.58 -3.46
C VAL A 62 6.40 -10.23 -2.88
N THR A 63 6.76 -8.94 -2.90
CA THR A 63 8.03 -8.45 -2.36
C THR A 63 7.85 -7.29 -1.38
N ARG A 64 6.61 -6.86 -1.17
CA ARG A 64 6.24 -5.83 -0.18
C ARG A 64 5.07 -6.31 0.65
N LEU A 65 5.15 -6.11 1.96
CA LEU A 65 3.99 -6.26 2.85
C LEU A 65 3.62 -4.90 3.44
N GLU A 66 2.34 -4.61 3.47
CA GLU A 66 1.82 -3.56 4.32
C GLU A 66 1.29 -4.20 5.58
N LEU A 67 1.87 -3.83 6.71
CA LEU A 67 1.55 -4.39 8.01
C LEU A 67 0.38 -3.64 8.67
N CYS A 68 -0.06 -4.15 9.82
CA CYS A 68 -0.87 -3.42 10.79
C CYS A 68 -0.11 -3.37 12.11
N SER A 69 -0.13 -2.22 12.77
CA SER A 69 0.58 -2.03 14.04
C SER A 69 0.06 -2.98 15.14
N PRO A 70 0.92 -3.77 15.78
CA PRO A 70 0.49 -4.64 16.89
C PRO A 70 0.08 -3.86 18.14
N ILE A 71 0.37 -2.56 18.20
CA ILE A 71 0.04 -1.70 19.33
C ILE A 71 -1.44 -1.34 19.33
N GLY A 72 -2.04 -1.15 18.14
CA GLY A 72 -3.42 -0.70 18.00
C GLY A 72 -4.41 -1.75 17.47
N TYR A 73 -3.94 -2.83 16.85
CA TYR A 73 -4.79 -3.79 16.14
C TYR A 73 -5.02 -5.12 16.88
N GLY A 74 -4.72 -5.27 18.13
CA GLY A 74 -5.09 -6.46 18.90
C GLY A 74 -4.25 -7.72 18.68
N GLU A 75 -4.71 -8.83 19.27
CA GLU A 75 -3.91 -10.06 19.46
C GLU A 75 -3.48 -10.74 18.15
N GLU A 76 -4.26 -10.67 17.08
CA GLU A 76 -3.90 -11.29 15.80
C GLU A 76 -2.60 -10.72 15.23
N PHE A 77 -2.24 -9.48 15.60
CA PHE A 77 -1.03 -8.78 15.17
C PHE A 77 0.11 -8.86 16.19
N ALA A 78 -0.09 -9.49 17.34
CA ALA A 78 0.94 -9.66 18.37
C ALA A 78 2.26 -10.28 17.84
N PRO A 79 2.26 -11.21 16.86
CA PRO A 79 3.49 -11.72 16.25
C PRO A 79 4.38 -10.65 15.60
N LEU A 80 3.84 -9.45 15.31
CA LEU A 80 4.57 -8.33 14.73
C LEU A 80 5.23 -7.42 15.79
N SER A 81 5.08 -7.72 17.08
CA SER A 81 5.55 -6.84 18.17
C SER A 81 7.08 -6.78 18.29
N ASP A 82 7.79 -7.87 17.98
CA ASP A 82 9.25 -7.87 17.91
C ASP A 82 9.69 -7.40 16.52
N ALA A 83 9.92 -6.09 16.39
CA ALA A 83 10.29 -5.47 15.13
C ALA A 83 11.56 -6.08 14.51
N LYS A 84 12.58 -6.42 15.33
CA LYS A 84 13.82 -7.02 14.83
C LYS A 84 13.61 -8.41 14.27
N ALA A 85 12.77 -9.22 14.94
CA ALA A 85 12.39 -10.53 14.43
C ALA A 85 11.60 -10.42 13.12
N VAL A 86 10.66 -9.47 13.03
CA VAL A 86 9.90 -9.20 11.80
C VAL A 86 10.82 -8.83 10.64
N VAL A 87 11.73 -7.87 10.83
CA VAL A 87 12.70 -7.45 9.80
C VAL A 87 13.54 -8.64 9.32
N ARG A 88 14.11 -9.42 10.24
CA ARG A 88 14.90 -10.60 9.88
C ARG A 88 14.09 -11.60 9.04
N ILE A 89 12.85 -11.90 9.44
CA ILE A 89 11.99 -12.85 8.69
C ILE A 89 11.67 -12.30 7.29
N LEU A 90 11.41 -11.01 7.17
CA LEU A 90 11.17 -10.38 5.87
C LEU A 90 12.42 -10.45 4.98
N ASP A 91 13.58 -10.09 5.51
CA ASP A 91 14.85 -10.09 4.78
C ASP A 91 15.27 -11.51 4.34
N ASP A 92 15.08 -12.53 5.17
CA ASP A 92 15.34 -13.94 4.85
C ASP A 92 14.56 -14.43 3.62
N HIS A 93 13.45 -13.76 3.28
CA HIS A 93 12.60 -14.10 2.13
C HIS A 93 12.59 -13.03 1.04
N GLY A 94 13.43 -12.00 1.15
CA GLY A 94 13.52 -10.90 0.17
C GLY A 94 12.33 -9.97 0.15
N LEU A 95 11.55 -9.89 1.24
CA LEU A 95 10.44 -8.95 1.38
C LEU A 95 10.87 -7.72 2.18
N LYS A 96 10.09 -6.64 2.03
CA LYS A 96 10.22 -5.43 2.86
C LYS A 96 8.85 -4.92 3.26
N SER A 97 8.80 -4.16 4.35
CA SER A 97 7.61 -3.41 4.75
C SER A 97 7.98 -1.95 4.93
N GLU A 98 7.42 -1.09 4.07
CA GLU A 98 7.63 0.36 4.10
C GLU A 98 6.34 1.13 4.42
N SER A 99 5.22 0.41 4.56
CA SER A 99 3.90 0.95 4.90
C SER A 99 3.24 0.08 5.96
N SER A 100 2.51 0.71 6.87
CA SER A 100 1.71 -0.01 7.87
C SER A 100 0.50 0.82 8.30
N HIS A 101 -0.60 0.12 8.62
CA HIS A 101 -1.79 0.72 9.19
C HIS A 101 -1.65 0.91 10.71
N PHE A 102 -2.21 2.03 11.18
CA PHE A 102 -2.26 2.44 12.59
C PHE A 102 -3.66 2.92 12.92
N THR A 103 -4.20 2.55 14.08
CA THR A 103 -5.50 3.05 14.50
C THR A 103 -5.42 4.51 14.97
N MET A 104 -6.50 5.27 14.84
CA MET A 104 -6.57 6.62 15.40
C MET A 104 -6.42 6.61 16.94
N GLY A 105 -6.99 5.59 17.61
CA GLY A 105 -6.85 5.42 19.05
C GLY A 105 -5.40 5.25 19.50
N GLU A 106 -4.62 4.49 18.74
CA GLU A 106 -3.19 4.30 18.96
C GLU A 106 -2.41 5.60 18.76
N LEU A 107 -2.63 6.29 17.65
CA LEU A 107 -1.94 7.56 17.34
C LEU A 107 -2.29 8.68 18.34
N ARG A 108 -3.50 8.67 18.91
CA ARG A 108 -3.88 9.60 19.97
C ARG A 108 -3.18 9.36 21.31
N LYS A 109 -2.98 8.08 21.66
CA LYS A 109 -2.58 7.70 23.03
C LYS A 109 -1.13 7.23 23.15
N MET A 110 -0.58 6.66 22.07
CA MET A 110 0.70 5.95 22.08
C MET A 110 1.56 6.29 20.84
N GLN A 111 1.36 7.47 20.23
CA GLN A 111 1.97 7.83 18.96
C GLN A 111 3.49 7.62 18.95
N GLN A 112 4.20 8.08 19.98
CA GLN A 112 5.66 7.94 20.02
C GLN A 112 6.09 6.47 19.97
N LYS A 113 5.48 5.60 20.78
CA LYS A 113 5.77 4.17 20.79
C LYS A 113 5.49 3.53 19.43
N SER A 114 4.39 3.93 18.79
CA SER A 114 4.00 3.44 17.48
C SER A 114 4.98 3.87 16.39
N LEU A 115 5.47 5.12 16.44
CA LEU A 115 6.48 5.61 15.50
C LEU A 115 7.86 5.00 15.73
N GLU A 116 8.23 4.66 16.98
CA GLU A 116 9.45 3.92 17.29
C GLU A 116 9.43 2.53 16.68
N TRP A 117 8.33 1.77 16.89
CA TRP A 117 8.12 0.47 16.25
C TRP A 117 8.16 0.59 14.72
N ALA A 118 7.49 1.59 14.15
CA ALA A 118 7.49 1.83 12.72
C ALA A 118 8.91 2.03 12.17
N LYS A 119 9.73 2.83 12.83
CA LYS A 119 11.13 3.07 12.43
C LYS A 119 11.98 1.82 12.53
N GLU A 120 11.80 1.01 13.57
CA GLU A 120 12.55 -0.23 13.77
C GLU A 120 12.25 -1.27 12.68
N ILE A 121 11.00 -1.33 12.18
CA ILE A 121 10.61 -2.14 11.01
C ILE A 121 11.19 -1.57 9.70
N GLY A 122 11.40 -0.27 9.61
CA GLY A 122 11.74 0.43 8.37
C GLY A 122 10.53 1.01 7.64
N ILE A 123 9.39 1.15 8.34
CA ILE A 123 8.19 1.81 7.82
C ILE A 123 8.52 3.26 7.47
N LYS A 124 8.03 3.70 6.33
CA LYS A 124 8.09 5.10 5.87
C LYS A 124 6.73 5.77 5.90
N GLN A 125 5.66 4.97 5.81
CA GLN A 125 4.29 5.43 5.73
C GLN A 125 3.45 4.90 6.89
N VAL A 126 2.90 5.83 7.66
CA VAL A 126 1.97 5.60 8.78
C VAL A 126 0.57 5.86 8.28
N ILE A 127 -0.16 4.80 7.92
CA ILE A 127 -1.49 4.90 7.31
C ILE A 127 -2.57 4.73 8.37
N THR A 128 -3.57 5.61 8.37
CA THR A 128 -4.78 5.47 9.18
C THR A 128 -5.94 5.05 8.29
N ALA A 129 -6.64 3.98 8.66
CA ALA A 129 -7.72 3.42 7.85
C ALA A 129 -8.90 4.38 7.69
N SER A 130 -9.26 5.11 8.76
CA SER A 130 -10.35 6.09 8.77
C SER A 130 -10.23 7.06 9.95
N LEU A 131 -10.72 8.29 9.76
CA LEU A 131 -10.84 9.30 10.83
C LEU A 131 -12.16 9.17 11.62
N GLY A 132 -12.98 8.17 11.34
CA GLY A 132 -14.35 8.05 11.83
C GLY A 132 -14.51 7.79 13.32
N ASP A 133 -13.45 7.42 14.01
CA ASP A 133 -13.49 7.09 15.43
C ASP A 133 -13.79 8.35 16.28
N GLY A 134 -15.02 8.41 16.80
CA GLY A 134 -15.52 9.53 17.58
C GLY A 134 -15.94 10.78 16.81
N ASN A 135 -15.96 10.74 15.47
CA ASN A 135 -16.21 11.89 14.60
C ASN A 135 -17.58 11.86 13.86
N GLY A 136 -18.61 11.24 14.41
CA GLY A 136 -19.96 11.27 13.84
C GLY A 136 -20.28 10.12 12.88
N GLY A 137 -19.37 9.18 12.66
CA GLY A 137 -19.61 7.97 11.86
C GLY A 137 -20.06 8.28 10.43
N ASP A 138 -21.19 7.70 10.01
CA ASP A 138 -21.68 7.82 8.61
C ASP A 138 -22.38 9.16 8.30
N ASN A 139 -22.68 9.98 9.32
CA ASN A 139 -23.40 11.27 9.18
C ASN A 139 -22.72 12.39 9.97
N PRO A 140 -21.46 12.75 9.67
CA PRO A 140 -20.76 13.80 10.38
C PRO A 140 -21.33 15.19 10.03
N THR A 141 -21.24 16.12 10.96
CA THR A 141 -21.40 17.54 10.69
C THR A 141 -20.12 18.12 10.08
N LEU A 142 -20.23 19.26 9.39
CA LEU A 142 -19.04 19.96 8.86
C LEU A 142 -18.02 20.28 9.94
N ASP A 143 -18.48 20.66 11.13
CA ASP A 143 -17.59 20.99 12.25
C ASP A 143 -16.88 19.74 12.81
N GLN A 144 -17.53 18.57 12.76
CA GLN A 144 -16.87 17.30 13.09
C GLN A 144 -15.78 16.96 12.07
N VAL A 145 -16.04 17.16 10.78
CA VAL A 145 -15.02 16.94 9.72
C VAL A 145 -13.85 17.88 9.89
N LYS A 146 -14.09 19.17 10.17
CA LYS A 146 -13.01 20.14 10.42
C LYS A 146 -12.18 19.76 11.64
N ARG A 147 -12.83 19.42 12.76
CA ARG A 147 -12.09 19.01 13.97
C ARG A 147 -11.26 17.75 13.74
N ALA A 148 -11.80 16.76 13.01
CA ALA A 148 -11.07 15.55 12.65
C ALA A 148 -9.83 15.86 11.80
N ALA A 149 -9.98 16.74 10.82
CA ALA A 149 -8.86 17.19 9.98
C ALA A 149 -7.79 17.97 10.77
N ASP A 150 -8.21 18.87 11.67
CA ASP A 150 -7.30 19.63 12.53
C ASP A 150 -6.52 18.72 13.48
N GLU A 151 -7.19 17.73 14.07
CA GLU A 151 -6.53 16.72 14.90
C GLU A 151 -5.53 15.91 14.09
N TYR A 152 -5.94 15.46 12.90
CA TYR A 152 -5.09 14.63 12.05
C TYR A 152 -3.87 15.39 11.51
N ASN A 153 -3.99 16.67 11.18
CA ASN A 153 -2.87 17.52 10.83
C ASN A 153 -1.84 17.63 11.97
N LYS A 154 -2.30 17.71 13.23
CA LYS A 154 -1.40 17.71 14.42
C LYS A 154 -0.67 16.36 14.57
N ILE A 155 -1.39 15.24 14.43
CA ILE A 155 -0.80 13.90 14.40
C ILE A 155 0.24 13.79 13.29
N ALA A 156 -0.11 14.26 12.09
CA ALA A 156 0.77 14.22 10.93
C ALA A 156 2.05 15.07 11.11
N ALA A 157 1.94 16.20 11.78
CA ALA A 157 3.12 17.03 12.12
C ALA A 157 4.11 16.28 13.03
N VAL A 158 3.61 15.54 14.03
CA VAL A 158 4.46 14.70 14.89
C VAL A 158 5.08 13.55 14.11
N THR A 159 4.30 12.90 13.23
CA THR A 159 4.80 11.83 12.34
C THR A 159 5.89 12.36 11.42
N ALA A 160 5.72 13.54 10.83
CA ALA A 160 6.71 14.18 9.96
C ALA A 160 7.98 14.57 10.72
N ALA A 161 7.86 15.11 11.96
CA ALA A 161 9.00 15.41 12.83
C ALA A 161 9.81 14.14 13.18
N ALA A 162 9.16 12.98 13.20
CA ALA A 162 9.81 11.69 13.36
C ALA A 162 10.47 11.16 12.07
N GLY A 163 10.37 11.87 10.94
CA GLY A 163 10.91 11.48 9.64
C GLY A 163 10.05 10.48 8.86
N LEU A 164 8.77 10.36 9.22
CA LEU A 164 7.81 9.45 8.60
C LEU A 164 6.70 10.25 7.88
N GLN A 165 6.00 9.61 6.95
CA GLN A 165 4.90 10.23 6.20
C GLN A 165 3.57 9.74 6.71
N GLN A 166 2.67 10.66 7.09
CA GLN A 166 1.31 10.32 7.45
C GLN A 166 0.46 10.10 6.19
N GLY A 167 -0.40 9.07 6.23
CA GLY A 167 -1.34 8.76 5.14
C GLY A 167 -2.74 8.44 5.65
N LEU A 168 -3.76 8.82 4.88
CA LEU A 168 -5.16 8.53 5.15
C LEU A 168 -5.74 7.61 4.09
N HIS A 169 -6.29 6.48 4.53
CA HIS A 169 -7.08 5.57 3.72
C HIS A 169 -8.54 6.03 3.66
N ASN A 170 -9.28 5.66 2.63
CA ASN A 170 -10.69 6.08 2.49
C ASN A 170 -11.66 4.95 2.82
N GLU A 171 -11.86 4.70 4.09
CA GLU A 171 -12.81 3.71 4.59
C GLU A 171 -13.75 4.35 5.64
N GLY A 172 -15.01 3.97 5.65
CA GLY A 172 -15.96 4.45 6.66
C GLY A 172 -16.30 5.94 6.56
N PHE A 173 -15.80 6.74 7.50
CA PHE A 173 -16.06 8.19 7.63
C PHE A 173 -15.81 8.98 6.34
N GLU A 174 -14.78 8.67 5.60
CA GLU A 174 -14.38 9.32 4.36
C GLU A 174 -15.43 9.12 3.26
N MET A 175 -16.21 8.04 3.33
CA MET A 175 -17.27 7.73 2.38
C MET A 175 -18.59 8.44 2.68
N SER A 176 -18.71 9.07 3.85
CA SER A 176 -19.90 9.83 4.25
C SER A 176 -20.09 11.10 3.44
N LYS A 177 -21.22 11.78 3.64
CA LYS A 177 -21.52 13.06 3.00
C LYS A 177 -21.94 14.11 4.02
N VAL A 178 -21.49 15.34 3.81
CA VAL A 178 -21.89 16.53 4.56
C VAL A 178 -22.50 17.54 3.58
N ASN A 179 -23.75 17.90 3.76
CA ASN A 179 -24.47 18.84 2.87
C ASN A 179 -24.36 18.45 1.38
N GLY A 180 -24.46 17.16 1.08
CA GLY A 180 -24.36 16.63 -0.28
C GLY A 180 -22.94 16.49 -0.85
N LYS A 181 -21.91 17.06 -0.21
CA LYS A 181 -20.49 16.88 -0.57
C LYS A 181 -19.91 15.65 0.13
N ARG A 182 -19.08 14.89 -0.56
CA ARG A 182 -18.35 13.77 0.04
C ARG A 182 -17.38 14.28 1.09
N THR A 183 -17.35 13.64 2.26
CA THR A 183 -16.37 13.95 3.31
C THR A 183 -14.95 13.82 2.80
N TYR A 184 -14.68 12.82 1.97
CA TYR A 184 -13.37 12.63 1.35
C TYR A 184 -12.91 13.85 0.53
N ASP A 185 -13.80 14.44 -0.27
CA ASP A 185 -13.49 15.64 -1.06
C ASP A 185 -13.18 16.86 -0.15
N LEU A 186 -13.90 16.98 0.98
CA LEU A 186 -13.61 18.04 1.98
C LEU A 186 -12.23 17.83 2.64
N LEU A 187 -11.82 16.59 2.87
CA LEU A 187 -10.54 16.28 3.50
C LEU A 187 -9.34 16.65 2.60
N PHE A 188 -9.49 16.63 1.26
CA PHE A 188 -8.43 17.14 0.37
C PHE A 188 -8.12 18.62 0.59
N ASP A 189 -9.15 19.42 0.93
CA ASP A 189 -9.01 20.85 1.19
C ASP A 189 -8.52 21.14 2.62
N LEU A 190 -8.87 20.28 3.59
CA LEU A 190 -8.63 20.50 5.02
C LEU A 190 -7.30 19.90 5.52
N LEU A 191 -6.81 18.84 4.89
CA LEU A 191 -5.57 18.17 5.27
C LEU A 191 -4.37 18.82 4.59
N ASP A 192 -3.35 19.15 5.38
CA ASP A 192 -2.12 19.76 4.89
C ASP A 192 -1.42 18.86 3.85
N PRO A 193 -1.28 19.31 2.60
CA PRO A 193 -0.69 18.53 1.52
C PRO A 193 0.79 18.18 1.73
N LYS A 194 1.49 18.89 2.61
CA LYS A 194 2.89 18.60 2.96
C LYS A 194 3.01 17.51 4.02
N LEU A 195 1.97 17.30 4.82
CA LEU A 195 1.97 16.39 5.96
C LEU A 195 1.21 15.10 5.68
N VAL A 196 0.10 15.18 4.91
CA VAL A 196 -0.81 14.05 4.70
C VAL A 196 -0.91 13.70 3.22
N HIS A 197 -0.60 12.45 2.90
CA HIS A 197 -0.92 11.81 1.63
C HIS A 197 -2.12 10.88 1.80
N PHE A 198 -2.62 10.37 0.68
CA PHE A 198 -3.77 9.48 0.67
C PHE A 198 -3.38 8.09 0.17
N GLN A 199 -4.04 7.08 0.73
CA GLN A 199 -4.09 5.72 0.20
C GLN A 199 -5.51 5.47 -0.30
N PHE A 200 -5.67 5.01 -1.54
CA PHE A 200 -6.99 4.83 -2.14
C PHE A 200 -7.46 3.38 -2.06
N GLN A 201 -8.67 3.16 -1.51
CA GLN A 201 -9.34 1.87 -1.50
C GLN A 201 -10.17 1.68 -2.76
N MET A 202 -9.78 0.72 -3.60
CA MET A 202 -10.43 0.52 -4.90
C MET A 202 -11.86 0.00 -4.81
N SER A 203 -12.20 -0.79 -3.78
CA SER A 203 -13.57 -1.29 -3.58
C SER A 203 -14.60 -0.19 -3.35
N THR A 204 -14.17 1.03 -3.02
CA THR A 204 -15.05 2.19 -2.87
C THR A 204 -15.71 2.63 -4.18
N ILE A 205 -15.33 2.04 -5.31
CA ILE A 205 -16.06 2.20 -6.59
C ILE A 205 -17.53 1.83 -6.46
N ALA A 206 -17.86 0.87 -5.59
CA ALA A 206 -19.26 0.51 -5.30
C ALA A 206 -20.08 1.65 -4.64
N ALA A 207 -19.39 2.62 -4.03
CA ALA A 207 -19.98 3.86 -3.52
C ALA A 207 -19.78 5.04 -4.49
N GLY A 208 -19.36 4.77 -5.72
CA GLY A 208 -19.17 5.77 -6.77
C GLY A 208 -17.86 6.57 -6.66
N PHE A 209 -16.85 6.04 -5.96
CA PHE A 209 -15.51 6.64 -5.95
C PHE A 209 -14.68 6.03 -7.09
N VAL A 210 -14.39 6.80 -8.11
CA VAL A 210 -13.60 6.38 -9.27
C VAL A 210 -12.16 6.82 -9.07
N ALA A 211 -11.27 5.89 -8.77
CA ALA A 211 -9.87 6.16 -8.45
C ALA A 211 -9.15 7.00 -9.51
N ALA A 212 -9.35 6.68 -10.80
CA ALA A 212 -8.72 7.41 -11.90
C ALA A 212 -9.05 8.91 -11.89
N ASP A 213 -10.27 9.29 -11.49
CA ASP A 213 -10.70 10.69 -11.41
C ASP A 213 -9.98 11.42 -10.26
N TYR A 214 -9.80 10.72 -9.12
CA TYR A 214 -9.07 11.27 -7.98
C TYR A 214 -7.59 11.43 -8.28
N PHE A 215 -6.95 10.44 -8.88
CA PHE A 215 -5.52 10.50 -9.20
C PHE A 215 -5.17 11.63 -10.16
N THR A 216 -6.03 11.87 -11.16
CA THR A 216 -5.83 12.97 -12.12
C THR A 216 -6.18 14.33 -11.56
N ARG A 217 -7.17 14.41 -10.65
CA ARG A 217 -7.59 15.67 -10.02
C ARG A 217 -6.58 16.15 -8.97
N TYR A 218 -5.95 15.22 -8.24
CA TYR A 218 -5.06 15.53 -7.12
C TYR A 218 -3.67 14.89 -7.30
N PRO A 219 -2.91 15.27 -8.35
CA PRO A 219 -1.60 14.69 -8.59
C PRO A 219 -0.66 14.95 -7.41
N GLY A 220 0.14 13.93 -7.05
CA GLY A 220 1.07 14.00 -5.92
C GLY A 220 0.44 13.84 -4.53
N ARG A 221 -0.89 13.75 -4.42
CA ARG A 221 -1.56 13.56 -3.12
C ARG A 221 -1.73 12.08 -2.76
N PHE A 222 -1.66 11.17 -3.72
CA PHE A 222 -1.79 9.73 -3.49
C PHE A 222 -0.42 9.06 -3.41
N TYR A 223 -0.21 8.34 -2.34
CA TYR A 223 1.03 7.59 -2.17
C TYR A 223 0.84 6.10 -2.48
N SER A 224 -0.27 5.52 -2.11
CA SER A 224 -0.54 4.10 -2.31
C SER A 224 -2.00 3.79 -2.67
N ILE A 225 -2.22 2.55 -3.10
CA ILE A 225 -3.52 2.03 -3.50
C ILE A 225 -3.71 0.66 -2.87
N HIS A 226 -4.89 0.40 -2.30
CA HIS A 226 -5.35 -0.95 -1.98
C HIS A 226 -6.11 -1.53 -3.16
N LEU A 227 -5.60 -2.63 -3.69
CA LEU A 227 -6.16 -3.30 -4.86
C LEU A 227 -7.18 -4.35 -4.42
N GLN A 228 -8.43 -4.04 -4.68
CA GLN A 228 -9.56 -4.96 -4.56
C GLN A 228 -10.43 -4.78 -5.80
N ASP A 229 -10.80 -5.85 -6.48
CA ASP A 229 -11.78 -5.79 -7.55
C ASP A 229 -13.13 -6.29 -7.07
N VAL A 230 -14.18 -5.73 -7.64
CA VAL A 230 -15.58 -6.01 -7.27
C VAL A 230 -16.43 -6.15 -8.52
N ASP A 231 -17.35 -7.08 -8.51
CA ASP A 231 -18.37 -7.17 -9.55
C ASP A 231 -19.57 -6.28 -9.19
N LEU A 232 -19.63 -5.08 -9.79
CA LEU A 232 -20.73 -4.13 -9.56
C LEU A 232 -22.10 -4.67 -9.98
N LYS A 233 -22.17 -5.69 -10.83
CA LYS A 233 -23.42 -6.33 -11.22
C LYS A 233 -23.95 -7.26 -10.13
N ALA A 234 -23.03 -7.81 -9.31
CA ALA A 234 -23.35 -8.69 -8.19
C ALA A 234 -23.62 -7.91 -6.89
N VAL A 235 -23.37 -6.60 -6.85
CA VAL A 235 -23.68 -5.77 -5.66
C VAL A 235 -25.19 -5.53 -5.61
N PRO A 236 -25.90 -6.05 -4.59
CA PRO A 236 -27.33 -5.82 -4.47
C PRO A 236 -27.62 -4.31 -4.27
N PRO A 237 -28.76 -3.82 -4.78
CA PRO A 237 -29.18 -2.44 -4.52
C PRO A 237 -29.22 -2.18 -3.01
N VAL A 238 -28.60 -1.11 -2.56
CA VAL A 238 -28.63 -0.71 -1.14
C VAL A 238 -30.06 -0.22 -0.84
N ALA A 239 -30.80 -0.97 -0.03
CA ALA A 239 -32.10 -0.55 0.46
C ALA A 239 -31.96 0.71 1.34
N GLU A 240 -32.91 1.66 1.20
CA GLU A 240 -32.98 2.85 2.06
C GLU A 240 -33.03 2.43 3.53
N GLY A 241 -32.13 2.98 4.37
CA GLY A 241 -32.08 2.74 5.81
C GLY A 241 -31.19 1.58 6.28
N VAL A 242 -30.54 0.84 5.38
CA VAL A 242 -29.59 -0.22 5.78
C VAL A 242 -28.18 0.36 5.90
N SER A 243 -27.51 0.05 7.02
CA SER A 243 -26.10 0.42 7.26
C SER A 243 -25.21 -0.03 6.09
N LYS A 244 -24.43 0.91 5.53
CA LYS A 244 -23.63 0.75 4.30
C LYS A 244 -22.42 -0.18 4.44
N ARG A 245 -22.26 -0.92 5.52
CA ARG A 245 -21.22 -1.96 5.71
C ARG A 245 -21.60 -3.30 5.08
N GLN A 246 -22.35 -3.29 3.99
CA GLN A 246 -22.60 -4.51 3.22
C GLN A 246 -21.26 -4.98 2.66
N ARG A 247 -20.88 -6.24 2.96
CA ARG A 247 -19.68 -6.86 2.36
C ARG A 247 -19.86 -6.91 0.86
N ILE A 248 -19.10 -6.11 0.15
CA ILE A 248 -19.09 -6.10 -1.30
C ILE A 248 -18.37 -7.38 -1.75
N PRO A 249 -19.00 -8.21 -2.61
CA PRO A 249 -18.34 -9.40 -3.12
C PRO A 249 -17.08 -9.01 -3.88
N GLN A 250 -15.94 -9.51 -3.40
CA GLN A 250 -14.67 -9.34 -4.10
C GLN A 250 -14.49 -10.45 -5.13
N VAL A 251 -13.83 -10.12 -6.22
CA VAL A 251 -13.35 -11.03 -7.25
C VAL A 251 -11.86 -10.80 -7.48
N ALA A 252 -11.17 -11.73 -8.13
CA ALA A 252 -9.76 -11.51 -8.46
C ALA A 252 -9.62 -10.29 -9.39
N LEU A 253 -8.49 -9.59 -9.31
CA LEU A 253 -8.22 -8.43 -10.15
C LEU A 253 -8.35 -8.79 -11.63
N GLY A 254 -9.03 -7.93 -12.39
CA GLY A 254 -9.34 -8.14 -13.80
C GLY A 254 -10.58 -9.00 -14.07
N GLN A 255 -11.22 -9.54 -13.05
CA GLN A 255 -12.49 -10.28 -13.17
C GLN A 255 -13.72 -9.45 -12.77
N GLY A 256 -13.48 -8.26 -12.23
CA GLY A 256 -14.52 -7.35 -11.77
C GLY A 256 -14.83 -6.22 -12.74
N SER A 257 -15.26 -5.11 -12.16
CA SER A 257 -15.75 -3.94 -12.90
C SER A 257 -14.70 -2.83 -13.03
N ILE A 258 -13.51 -3.00 -12.47
CA ILE A 258 -12.46 -1.96 -12.49
C ILE A 258 -11.64 -2.07 -13.76
N ASP A 259 -11.54 -0.97 -14.52
CA ASP A 259 -10.59 -0.84 -15.62
C ASP A 259 -9.17 -0.58 -15.05
N TRP A 260 -8.41 -1.64 -14.90
CA TRP A 260 -7.07 -1.60 -14.31
C TRP A 260 -6.05 -0.86 -15.18
N VAL A 261 -6.17 -0.94 -16.50
CA VAL A 261 -5.29 -0.20 -17.43
C VAL A 261 -5.50 1.30 -17.26
N LYS A 262 -6.74 1.76 -17.31
CA LYS A 262 -7.11 3.16 -17.07
C LYS A 262 -6.67 3.61 -15.68
N THR A 263 -6.90 2.77 -14.66
CA THR A 263 -6.58 3.07 -13.26
C THR A 263 -5.08 3.27 -13.06
N PHE A 264 -4.23 2.35 -13.54
CA PHE A 264 -2.79 2.46 -13.38
C PHE A 264 -2.18 3.59 -14.22
N ASN A 265 -2.72 3.87 -15.41
CA ASN A 265 -2.30 5.04 -16.19
C ASN A 265 -2.61 6.35 -15.44
N ALA A 266 -3.79 6.45 -14.81
CA ALA A 266 -4.13 7.60 -13.97
C ALA A 266 -3.25 7.64 -12.69
N ALA A 267 -2.97 6.49 -12.07
CA ALA A 267 -2.09 6.39 -10.92
C ALA A 267 -0.66 6.87 -11.22
N ARG A 268 -0.15 6.61 -12.42
CA ARG A 268 1.13 7.15 -12.90
C ARG A 268 1.12 8.69 -12.94
N ILE A 269 0.04 9.28 -13.48
CA ILE A 269 -0.16 10.74 -13.49
C ILE A 269 -0.26 11.27 -12.06
N GLY A 270 -1.00 10.56 -11.21
CA GLY A 270 -1.17 10.87 -9.78
C GLY A 270 0.11 10.74 -8.94
N GLY A 271 1.16 10.12 -9.49
CA GLY A 271 2.45 9.95 -8.81
C GLY A 271 2.44 8.88 -7.72
N VAL A 272 1.55 7.89 -7.80
CA VAL A 272 1.46 6.77 -6.86
C VAL A 272 2.79 6.02 -6.78
N LYS A 273 3.20 5.65 -5.56
CA LYS A 273 4.51 5.03 -5.25
C LYS A 273 4.43 3.57 -4.84
N ASN A 274 3.26 3.11 -4.37
CA ASN A 274 3.04 1.75 -3.92
C ASN A 274 1.62 1.30 -4.26
N TYR A 275 1.42 -0.01 -4.34
CA TYR A 275 0.11 -0.64 -4.33
C TYR A 275 0.16 -1.97 -3.59
N PHE A 276 -0.95 -2.34 -2.96
CA PHE A 276 -1.06 -3.54 -2.14
C PHE A 276 -2.34 -4.29 -2.48
N VAL A 277 -2.24 -5.56 -2.83
CA VAL A 277 -3.41 -6.44 -2.94
C VAL A 277 -3.97 -6.65 -1.53
N GLU A 278 -5.25 -6.38 -1.36
CA GLU A 278 -5.95 -6.55 -0.08
C GLU A 278 -7.13 -7.50 -0.24
N GLN A 279 -6.84 -8.78 -0.38
CA GLN A 279 -7.82 -9.83 -0.63
C GLN A 279 -7.47 -11.08 0.18
N ASN A 280 -8.42 -12.01 0.31
CA ASN A 280 -8.12 -13.32 0.89
C ASN A 280 -7.09 -14.09 0.04
N TRP A 281 -6.53 -15.15 0.62
CA TRP A 281 -5.42 -15.89 0.00
C TRP A 281 -5.71 -16.37 -1.43
N ASP A 282 -6.90 -16.94 -1.66
CA ASP A 282 -7.25 -17.52 -2.97
C ASP A 282 -7.35 -16.44 -4.05
N LEU A 283 -7.97 -15.31 -3.73
CA LEU A 283 -8.05 -14.16 -4.62
C LEU A 283 -6.69 -13.48 -4.79
N THR A 284 -5.89 -13.41 -3.72
CA THR A 284 -4.54 -12.80 -3.75
C THR A 284 -3.63 -13.53 -4.74
N GLN A 285 -3.63 -14.87 -4.74
CA GLN A 285 -2.84 -15.66 -5.70
C GLN A 285 -3.21 -15.33 -7.15
N GLN A 286 -4.50 -15.30 -7.47
CA GLN A 286 -5.01 -14.99 -8.81
C GLN A 286 -4.70 -13.54 -9.19
N SER A 287 -4.88 -12.61 -8.26
CA SER A 287 -4.64 -11.18 -8.47
C SER A 287 -3.16 -10.86 -8.70
N VAL A 288 -2.26 -11.49 -7.95
CA VAL A 288 -0.81 -11.37 -8.16
C VAL A 288 -0.40 -11.94 -9.52
N ALA A 289 -1.00 -13.09 -9.94
CA ALA A 289 -0.77 -13.64 -11.26
C ALA A 289 -1.22 -12.66 -12.38
N TYR A 290 -2.40 -12.07 -12.23
CA TYR A 290 -2.92 -11.07 -13.16
C TYR A 290 -2.01 -9.83 -13.25
N LEU A 291 -1.56 -9.26 -12.11
CA LEU A 291 -0.67 -8.11 -12.08
C LEU A 291 0.63 -8.33 -12.85
N LYS A 292 1.16 -9.57 -12.86
CA LYS A 292 2.36 -9.94 -13.62
C LYS A 292 2.15 -9.95 -15.14
N THR A 293 0.90 -9.99 -15.60
CA THR A 293 0.56 -9.94 -17.03
C THR A 293 0.22 -8.52 -17.48
N LEU A 294 0.00 -7.60 -16.54
CA LEU A 294 -0.46 -6.25 -16.84
C LEU A 294 0.74 -5.35 -17.17
N ASN A 295 0.80 -4.90 -18.41
CA ASN A 295 1.86 -4.01 -18.90
C ASN A 295 1.32 -2.57 -18.99
N VAL A 296 1.46 -1.80 -17.90
CA VAL A 296 0.97 -0.42 -17.76
C VAL A 296 1.91 0.46 -16.94
#